data_655b8fd136b1771e03e2ef8cc14ec880
#
_entry.id   655b8fd136b1771e03e2ef8cc14ec880
#
_cell.length_a   1.000
_cell.length_b   1.000
_cell.length_c   1.000
_cell.angle_alpha   90.00
_cell.angle_beta   90.00
_cell.angle_gamma   90.00
#
_symmetry.space_group_name_H-M   'P 1'
#
loop_
_entity.id
_entity.type
_entity.pdbx_description
1 polymer ?
#
loop_
_entity_poly.entity_id
_entity_poly.type
_entity_poly.pdbx_seq_one_letter_code
_entity_poly.pdbx_strand_id
1 'polypeptide(L)'
;MSTAVGSSKPALKASGDAPERRYVSSAEYAARARDFRLDAKRRATGAPHRRSQRYIDVDYHHPLEDWLSNHLFRAFLGWLAADRPGGPHLRRVLQTYGDPKLSWADRLRYALPHYLIRRFKGSVTDERFRQRVGQHGPTVLGLVNTAQSVARFGLSAPQRFVAPLIIVWNFTQQCNLSCAHCYQSASHGKQPDELTLRERLNLVDRAAAAFVPMIAFAGGEPTLDPDLLPVLRRCREHGIHTTIASNGTTLTPERVAAYAEAGVQYFELSLDSVDPERHDRFRGQAGAWRRTVQALRNIADHPDPNVRAGLAACITQDNFDEVEDLIRLAIDLKCCAFCHFNFIPVGRGRGMTRHDLTPRQRDWLLRRLNDLAQSRQIGVLSTSPQFGRTCLAYAPIDGMVAASHLGAAGGEKARVVAKYVGGCGAGRCYMCIEPNGDCTPCVYMPHRVFGNVRQRSLGELFRGNPYWDLLCDRDRRDGHCQVCSFKNYCGGCRARADAYYGDPAGADPGCLFNEDMWDQLVAADAQVASPADVAAG
;
A
#
# COMPACT_ATOMS: atom_id res chain seq x y z
N MET A 1 -40.68 6.91 41.46
CA MET A 1 -40.16 8.21 41.04
C MET A 1 -38.95 7.94 40.19
N SER A 2 -39.14 8.02 38.87
CA SER A 2 -38.15 7.73 37.84
C SER A 2 -37.58 9.07 37.37
N THR A 3 -36.26 9.23 37.39
CA THR A 3 -35.58 10.36 36.78
C THR A 3 -34.70 9.86 35.65
N ALA A 4 -35.17 10.09 34.42
CA ALA A 4 -34.43 9.86 33.21
C ALA A 4 -33.34 10.95 33.05
N VAL A 5 -32.08 10.52 32.92
CA VAL A 5 -30.96 11.39 32.55
C VAL A 5 -30.83 11.35 31.03
N GLY A 6 -31.20 12.47 30.41
CA GLY A 6 -31.02 12.67 28.97
C GLY A 6 -29.56 13.00 28.66
N SER A 7 -28.91 12.17 27.85
CA SER A 7 -27.59 12.46 27.28
C SER A 7 -27.76 13.30 26.01
N SER A 8 -27.50 14.59 26.11
CA SER A 8 -27.39 15.50 24.97
C SER A 8 -26.01 15.32 24.30
N LYS A 9 -26.00 14.82 23.08
CA LYS A 9 -24.81 14.85 22.19
C LYS A 9 -24.55 16.32 21.80
N PRO A 10 -23.30 16.81 21.83
CA PRO A 10 -23.00 18.12 21.29
C PRO A 10 -23.07 18.07 19.75
N ALA A 11 -23.96 18.88 19.20
CA ALA A 11 -24.03 19.17 17.78
C ALA A 11 -22.79 19.97 17.37
N LEU A 12 -21.96 19.42 16.49
CA LEU A 12 -20.91 20.17 15.81
C LEU A 12 -21.58 21.24 14.93
N LYS A 13 -21.44 22.51 15.32
CA LYS A 13 -21.85 23.65 14.50
C LYS A 13 -21.02 23.63 13.21
N ALA A 14 -21.70 23.45 12.07
CA ALA A 14 -21.14 23.74 10.75
C ALA A 14 -20.88 25.26 10.69
N SER A 15 -19.61 25.62 10.58
CA SER A 15 -19.21 27.01 10.33
C SER A 15 -19.10 27.19 8.81
N GLY A 16 -19.86 28.19 8.29
CA GLY A 16 -19.53 28.95 7.10
C GLY A 16 -19.68 28.29 5.76
N ASP A 17 -20.45 28.86 4.89
CA ASP A 17 -20.74 28.59 3.49
C ASP A 17 -19.55 27.97 2.73
N ALA A 18 -19.54 26.64 2.62
CA ALA A 18 -18.75 25.95 1.60
C ALA A 18 -19.46 26.17 0.25
N PRO A 19 -18.75 26.52 -0.83
CA PRO A 19 -19.37 26.68 -2.14
C PRO A 19 -20.14 25.42 -2.51
N GLU A 20 -21.37 25.57 -2.98
CA GLU A 20 -22.24 24.48 -3.43
C GLU A 20 -21.48 23.56 -4.38
N ARG A 21 -21.21 22.33 -3.94
CA ARG A 21 -20.49 21.33 -4.72
C ARG A 21 -21.36 20.92 -5.91
N ARG A 22 -21.12 21.46 -7.10
CA ARG A 22 -21.72 20.96 -8.34
C ARG A 22 -21.08 19.59 -8.66
N TYR A 23 -21.71 18.54 -8.16
CA TYR A 23 -21.39 17.20 -8.64
C TYR A 23 -21.90 17.02 -10.05
N VAL A 24 -21.00 16.65 -10.96
CA VAL A 24 -21.40 16.20 -12.30
C VAL A 24 -22.20 14.90 -12.11
N SER A 25 -23.37 14.79 -12.76
CA SER A 25 -24.27 13.64 -12.57
C SER A 25 -23.60 12.32 -13.00
N SER A 26 -24.00 11.21 -12.36
CA SER A 26 -23.51 9.87 -12.73
C SER A 26 -23.70 9.54 -14.23
N ALA A 27 -24.76 10.06 -14.86
CA ALA A 27 -25.02 9.91 -16.29
C ALA A 27 -24.02 10.69 -17.15
N GLU A 28 -23.63 11.89 -16.75
CA GLU A 28 -22.67 12.74 -17.43
C GLU A 28 -21.24 12.15 -17.33
N TYR A 29 -20.86 11.58 -16.16
CA TYR A 29 -19.62 10.83 -16.00
C TYR A 29 -19.60 9.54 -16.83
N ALA A 30 -20.72 8.82 -16.91
CA ALA A 30 -20.82 7.62 -17.73
C ALA A 30 -20.72 7.93 -19.24
N ALA A 31 -21.21 9.10 -19.67
CA ALA A 31 -21.04 9.59 -21.05
C ALA A 31 -19.55 9.94 -21.32
N ARG A 32 -18.91 10.72 -20.44
CA ARG A 32 -17.48 11.06 -20.53
C ARG A 32 -16.57 9.81 -20.51
N ALA A 33 -16.89 8.82 -19.69
CA ALA A 33 -16.15 7.55 -19.65
C ALA A 33 -16.30 6.73 -20.95
N ARG A 34 -17.45 6.82 -21.63
CA ARG A 34 -17.67 6.23 -22.98
C ARG A 34 -16.85 6.95 -24.03
N ASP A 35 -16.84 8.27 -24.03
CA ASP A 35 -16.07 9.08 -24.98
C ASP A 35 -14.56 8.86 -24.81
N PHE A 36 -14.08 8.74 -23.58
CA PHE A 36 -12.68 8.42 -23.30
C PHE A 36 -12.30 7.02 -23.81
N ARG A 37 -13.16 6.02 -23.68
CA ARG A 37 -12.94 4.67 -24.26
C ARG A 37 -12.88 4.71 -25.79
N LEU A 38 -13.73 5.52 -26.41
CA LEU A 38 -13.74 5.73 -27.86
C LEU A 38 -12.48 6.49 -28.32
N ASP A 39 -12.03 7.47 -27.53
CA ASP A 39 -10.84 8.28 -27.82
C ASP A 39 -9.54 7.48 -27.59
N ALA A 40 -9.50 6.64 -26.55
CA ALA A 40 -8.42 5.68 -26.34
C ALA A 40 -8.32 4.66 -27.48
N LYS A 41 -9.46 4.16 -27.99
CA LYS A 41 -9.52 3.33 -29.19
C LYS A 41 -9.04 4.10 -30.43
N ARG A 42 -9.45 5.35 -30.64
CA ARG A 42 -9.06 6.18 -31.79
C ARG A 42 -7.58 6.53 -31.78
N ARG A 43 -7.00 6.85 -30.61
CA ARG A 43 -5.56 7.11 -30.47
C ARG A 43 -4.71 5.86 -30.66
N ALA A 44 -5.20 4.70 -30.28
CA ALA A 44 -4.55 3.42 -30.52
C ALA A 44 -4.56 3.01 -32.00
N THR A 45 -5.57 3.44 -32.78
CA THR A 45 -5.65 3.18 -34.22
C THR A 45 -4.88 4.17 -35.09
N GLY A 46 -4.45 5.32 -34.52
CA GLY A 46 -3.70 6.37 -35.23
C GLY A 46 -2.18 6.25 -35.15
N ALA A 47 -1.63 5.32 -34.38
CA ALA A 47 -0.18 5.09 -34.31
C ALA A 47 0.27 4.08 -35.36
N PRO A 48 1.31 4.37 -36.19
CA PRO A 48 1.82 3.43 -37.17
C PRO A 48 2.51 2.25 -36.47
N HIS A 49 1.97 1.07 -36.66
CA HIS A 49 2.58 -0.24 -36.46
C HIS A 49 3.16 -0.61 -35.09
N ARG A 50 2.39 -1.34 -34.30
CA ARG A 50 2.86 -2.62 -33.73
C ARG A 50 1.67 -3.50 -33.40
N ARG A 51 1.72 -4.77 -33.81
CA ARG A 51 0.84 -5.95 -33.58
C ARG A 51 -0.39 -5.70 -32.72
N SER A 52 -1.57 -6.10 -33.18
CA SER A 52 -2.87 -5.99 -32.51
C SER A 52 -2.75 -6.13 -30.97
N GLN A 53 -2.63 -5.01 -30.27
CA GLN A 53 -2.71 -4.99 -28.82
C GLN A 53 -4.15 -5.34 -28.46
N ARG A 54 -4.37 -6.57 -28.01
CA ARG A 54 -5.62 -6.94 -27.36
C ARG A 54 -5.64 -6.23 -26.01
N TYR A 55 -6.61 -5.35 -25.79
CA TYR A 55 -6.83 -4.72 -24.50
C TYR A 55 -7.13 -5.77 -23.44
N ILE A 56 -6.66 -5.54 -22.22
CA ILE A 56 -6.97 -6.39 -21.09
C ILE A 56 -8.47 -6.28 -20.81
N ASP A 57 -9.15 -7.44 -20.85
CA ASP A 57 -10.54 -7.54 -20.42
C ASP A 57 -10.60 -7.28 -18.91
N VAL A 58 -11.25 -6.18 -18.52
CA VAL A 58 -11.44 -5.83 -17.08
C VAL A 58 -12.46 -6.76 -16.41
N ASP A 59 -13.27 -7.45 -17.19
CA ASP A 59 -14.28 -8.39 -16.72
C ASP A 59 -13.78 -9.84 -16.78
N TYR A 60 -12.47 -10.03 -17.04
CA TYR A 60 -11.85 -11.34 -17.09
C TYR A 60 -12.21 -12.18 -15.85
N HIS A 61 -12.75 -13.39 -16.13
CA HIS A 61 -13.11 -14.38 -15.12
C HIS A 61 -12.12 -15.56 -15.15
N HIS A 62 -11.54 -15.88 -14.01
CA HIS A 62 -10.62 -17.01 -13.87
C HIS A 62 -11.35 -18.20 -13.24
N PRO A 63 -11.18 -19.46 -13.72
CA PRO A 63 -11.88 -20.64 -13.17
C PRO A 63 -11.73 -20.84 -11.64
N LEU A 64 -10.66 -20.30 -11.04
CA LEU A 64 -10.50 -20.27 -9.58
C LEU A 64 -11.60 -19.49 -8.87
N GLU A 65 -12.21 -18.50 -9.53
CA GLU A 65 -13.28 -17.68 -8.96
C GLU A 65 -14.53 -18.52 -8.71
N ASP A 66 -14.84 -19.48 -9.59
CA ASP A 66 -15.97 -20.41 -9.42
C ASP A 66 -15.79 -21.29 -8.19
N TRP A 67 -14.57 -21.83 -8.01
CA TRP A 67 -14.23 -22.64 -6.85
C TRP A 67 -14.32 -21.84 -5.55
N LEU A 68 -13.73 -20.65 -5.51
CA LEU A 68 -13.72 -19.78 -4.34
C LEU A 68 -15.11 -19.21 -4.01
N SER A 69 -16.01 -19.16 -5.00
CA SER A 69 -17.40 -18.74 -4.82
C SER A 69 -18.30 -19.89 -4.34
N ASN A 70 -17.90 -21.16 -4.54
CA ASN A 70 -18.67 -22.33 -4.12
C ASN A 70 -18.74 -22.44 -2.60
N HIS A 71 -19.95 -22.54 -2.05
CA HIS A 71 -20.19 -22.56 -0.60
C HIS A 71 -19.58 -23.77 0.11
N LEU A 72 -19.55 -24.94 -0.52
CA LEU A 72 -18.94 -26.14 0.06
C LEU A 72 -17.42 -26.01 0.12
N PHE A 73 -16.82 -25.48 -0.94
CA PHE A 73 -15.38 -25.21 -0.96
C PHE A 73 -15.01 -24.15 0.07
N ARG A 74 -15.83 -23.10 0.22
CA ARG A 74 -15.64 -22.10 1.27
C ARG A 74 -15.73 -22.67 2.68
N ALA A 75 -16.70 -23.57 2.93
CA ALA A 75 -16.81 -24.26 4.21
C ALA A 75 -15.56 -25.12 4.49
N PHE A 76 -15.06 -25.82 3.47
CA PHE A 76 -13.81 -26.59 3.56
C PHE A 76 -12.60 -25.69 3.83
N LEU A 77 -12.47 -24.57 3.13
CA LEU A 77 -11.42 -23.56 3.41
C LEU A 77 -11.53 -23.02 4.84
N GLY A 78 -12.76 -22.75 5.30
CA GLY A 78 -13.02 -22.32 6.68
C GLY A 78 -12.56 -23.34 7.70
N TRP A 79 -12.82 -24.62 7.45
CA TRP A 79 -12.35 -25.72 8.30
C TRP A 79 -10.82 -25.83 8.31
N LEU A 80 -10.16 -25.70 7.15
CA LEU A 80 -8.70 -25.75 7.04
C LEU A 80 -8.02 -24.54 7.71
N ALA A 81 -8.60 -23.36 7.57
CA ALA A 81 -8.02 -22.10 8.02
C ALA A 81 -8.50 -21.67 9.42
N ALA A 82 -9.42 -22.42 10.04
CA ALA A 82 -9.92 -22.12 11.38
C ALA A 82 -8.77 -22.06 12.40
N ASP A 83 -8.84 -21.06 13.27
CA ASP A 83 -7.91 -20.94 14.39
C ASP A 83 -8.17 -22.05 15.42
N ARG A 84 -7.08 -22.71 15.87
CA ARG A 84 -7.15 -23.88 16.75
C ARG A 84 -5.92 -23.94 17.65
N PRO A 85 -5.99 -24.65 18.78
CA PRO A 85 -4.78 -25.00 19.52
C PRO A 85 -3.77 -25.71 18.60
N GLY A 86 -2.55 -25.15 18.49
CA GLY A 86 -1.52 -25.61 17.56
C GLY A 86 -1.57 -25.01 16.15
N GLY A 87 -2.50 -24.07 15.90
CA GLY A 87 -2.65 -23.31 14.67
C GLY A 87 -3.54 -23.97 13.60
N PRO A 88 -3.86 -23.24 12.53
CA PRO A 88 -4.72 -23.73 11.45
C PRO A 88 -4.13 -24.94 10.70
N HIS A 89 -4.99 -25.88 10.32
CA HIS A 89 -4.56 -27.01 9.47
C HIS A 89 -3.93 -26.56 8.16
N LEU A 90 -4.42 -25.46 7.55
CA LEU A 90 -3.86 -24.93 6.30
C LEU A 90 -2.38 -24.59 6.43
N ARG A 91 -1.96 -24.01 7.56
CA ARG A 91 -0.53 -23.75 7.82
C ARG A 91 0.28 -25.05 7.74
N ARG A 92 -0.19 -26.11 8.41
CA ARG A 92 0.47 -27.42 8.41
C ARG A 92 0.49 -28.04 7.01
N VAL A 93 -0.65 -28.00 6.30
CA VAL A 93 -0.77 -28.48 4.91
C VAL A 93 0.26 -27.80 3.99
N LEU A 94 0.39 -26.48 4.06
CA LEU A 94 1.34 -25.73 3.22
C LEU A 94 2.79 -26.07 3.58
N GLN A 95 3.11 -26.20 4.85
CA GLN A 95 4.47 -26.49 5.34
C GLN A 95 4.91 -27.92 5.06
N THR A 96 3.97 -28.85 5.01
CA THR A 96 4.27 -30.30 4.80
C THR A 96 4.12 -30.74 3.36
N TYR A 97 3.63 -29.90 2.45
CA TYR A 97 3.50 -30.23 1.04
C TYR A 97 4.88 -30.54 0.40
N GLY A 98 4.97 -31.74 -0.23
CA GLY A 98 6.22 -32.15 -0.88
C GLY A 98 7.35 -32.55 0.09
N ASP A 99 7.08 -32.68 1.39
CA ASP A 99 8.05 -33.16 2.37
C ASP A 99 8.23 -34.69 2.24
N PRO A 100 9.42 -35.18 1.84
CA PRO A 100 9.66 -36.62 1.72
C PRO A 100 9.65 -37.35 3.08
N LYS A 101 9.91 -36.61 4.17
CA LYS A 101 9.97 -37.15 5.54
C LYS A 101 8.63 -37.14 6.27
N LEU A 102 7.54 -36.76 5.58
CA LEU A 102 6.20 -36.71 6.18
C LEU A 102 5.74 -38.09 6.65
N SER A 103 5.22 -38.17 7.88
CA SER A 103 4.70 -39.40 8.46
C SER A 103 3.55 -39.97 7.61
N TRP A 104 3.35 -41.30 7.62
CA TRP A 104 2.26 -41.93 6.90
C TRP A 104 0.88 -41.41 7.37
N ALA A 105 0.74 -41.13 8.67
CA ALA A 105 -0.50 -40.59 9.26
C ALA A 105 -0.80 -39.18 8.73
N ASP A 106 0.21 -38.31 8.64
CA ASP A 106 0.05 -36.99 8.06
C ASP A 106 -0.17 -37.04 6.54
N ARG A 107 0.45 -37.98 5.83
CA ARG A 107 0.19 -38.21 4.39
C ARG A 107 -1.26 -38.56 4.14
N LEU A 108 -1.84 -39.43 4.95
CA LEU A 108 -3.26 -39.79 4.87
C LEU A 108 -4.16 -38.60 5.27
N ARG A 109 -3.83 -37.95 6.38
CA ARG A 109 -4.59 -36.79 6.91
C ARG A 109 -4.68 -35.64 5.94
N TYR A 110 -3.59 -35.34 5.23
CA TYR A 110 -3.49 -34.20 4.30
C TYR A 110 -3.57 -34.63 2.83
N ALA A 111 -3.97 -35.87 2.52
CA ALA A 111 -4.03 -36.37 1.16
C ALA A 111 -4.90 -35.50 0.23
N LEU A 112 -6.13 -35.17 0.65
CA LEU A 112 -7.03 -34.32 -0.13
C LEU A 112 -6.50 -32.88 -0.31
N PRO A 113 -6.10 -32.13 0.75
CA PRO A 113 -5.48 -30.83 0.57
C PRO A 113 -4.24 -30.84 -0.32
N HIS A 114 -3.35 -31.82 -0.17
CA HIS A 114 -2.15 -31.95 -1.01
C HIS A 114 -2.49 -32.28 -2.47
N TYR A 115 -3.52 -33.10 -2.72
CA TYR A 115 -4.05 -33.33 -4.06
C TYR A 115 -4.55 -32.03 -4.70
N LEU A 116 -5.31 -31.20 -3.96
CA LEU A 116 -5.80 -29.90 -4.43
C LEU A 116 -4.64 -28.95 -4.75
N ILE A 117 -3.63 -28.87 -3.88
CA ILE A 117 -2.43 -28.06 -4.16
C ILE A 117 -1.77 -28.52 -5.46
N ARG A 118 -1.60 -29.85 -5.66
CA ARG A 118 -1.03 -30.43 -6.88
C ARG A 118 -1.83 -30.04 -8.13
N ARG A 119 -3.16 -30.04 -8.01
CA ARG A 119 -4.07 -29.69 -9.12
C ARG A 119 -4.00 -28.20 -9.49
N PHE A 120 -3.83 -27.31 -8.49
CA PHE A 120 -3.89 -25.86 -8.68
C PHE A 120 -2.53 -25.15 -8.81
N LYS A 121 -1.43 -25.77 -8.39
CA LYS A 121 -0.09 -25.16 -8.50
C LYS A 121 0.41 -25.00 -9.95
N GLY A 122 -0.24 -25.66 -10.90
CA GLY A 122 0.12 -25.63 -12.31
C GLY A 122 1.49 -26.25 -12.57
N SER A 123 2.30 -25.62 -13.40
CA SER A 123 3.65 -26.07 -13.81
C SER A 123 4.75 -25.87 -12.74
N VAL A 124 4.42 -25.32 -11.57
CA VAL A 124 5.41 -25.15 -10.50
C VAL A 124 5.81 -26.51 -9.92
N THR A 125 7.11 -26.81 -9.86
CA THR A 125 7.61 -28.06 -9.28
C THR A 125 7.32 -28.12 -7.78
N ASP A 126 7.19 -29.32 -7.20
CA ASP A 126 6.90 -29.50 -5.77
C ASP A 126 7.99 -28.85 -4.91
N GLU A 127 9.25 -28.96 -5.31
CA GLU A 127 10.37 -28.35 -4.60
C GLU A 127 10.29 -26.82 -4.61
N ARG A 128 10.04 -26.21 -5.78
CA ARG A 128 9.85 -24.75 -5.87
C ARG A 128 8.64 -24.26 -5.10
N PHE A 129 7.55 -25.05 -5.09
CA PHE A 129 6.37 -24.71 -4.29
C PHE A 129 6.70 -24.77 -2.79
N ARG A 130 7.38 -25.83 -2.34
CA ARG A 130 7.81 -25.99 -0.95
C ARG A 130 8.68 -24.82 -0.49
N GLN A 131 9.69 -24.45 -1.27
CA GLN A 131 10.60 -23.34 -0.94
C GLN A 131 9.91 -21.99 -0.93
N ARG A 132 9.10 -21.69 -1.96
CA ARG A 132 8.47 -20.37 -2.14
C ARG A 132 7.18 -20.17 -1.37
N VAL A 133 6.52 -21.24 -0.99
CA VAL A 133 5.23 -21.20 -0.29
C VAL A 133 5.34 -21.84 1.08
N GLY A 134 5.64 -23.13 1.17
CA GLY A 134 5.61 -23.88 2.42
C GLY A 134 6.65 -23.42 3.45
N GLN A 135 7.85 -23.09 3.02
CA GLN A 135 8.97 -22.63 3.86
C GLN A 135 9.05 -21.11 3.96
N HIS A 136 8.31 -20.37 3.14
CA HIS A 136 8.31 -18.90 3.17
C HIS A 136 7.22 -18.38 4.10
N GLY A 137 7.61 -18.02 5.32
CA GLY A 137 6.70 -17.58 6.40
C GLY A 137 5.65 -16.57 5.96
N PRO A 138 6.02 -15.44 5.31
CA PRO A 138 5.07 -14.42 4.88
C PRO A 138 4.01 -14.97 3.91
N THR A 139 4.39 -15.86 3.00
CA THR A 139 3.45 -16.49 2.07
C THR A 139 2.45 -17.38 2.82
N VAL A 140 2.92 -18.18 3.78
CA VAL A 140 2.04 -19.03 4.62
C VAL A 140 1.06 -18.17 5.39
N LEU A 141 1.52 -17.11 6.06
CA LEU A 141 0.67 -16.18 6.81
C LEU A 141 -0.39 -15.53 5.90
N GLY A 142 0.04 -15.00 4.74
CA GLY A 142 -0.87 -14.36 3.78
C GLY A 142 -1.91 -15.32 3.20
N LEU A 143 -1.55 -16.57 2.91
CA LEU A 143 -2.49 -17.58 2.43
C LEU A 143 -3.50 -17.99 3.50
N VAL A 144 -3.08 -18.14 4.75
CA VAL A 144 -4.01 -18.43 5.87
C VAL A 144 -4.98 -17.26 6.07
N ASN A 145 -4.49 -16.02 6.13
CA ASN A 145 -5.33 -14.83 6.23
C ASN A 145 -6.34 -14.76 5.07
N THR A 146 -5.87 -14.96 3.83
CA THR A 146 -6.74 -14.93 2.65
C THR A 146 -7.80 -16.04 2.69
N ALA A 147 -7.42 -17.26 3.08
CA ALA A 147 -8.37 -18.37 3.21
C ALA A 147 -9.43 -18.10 4.28
N GLN A 148 -9.05 -17.59 5.46
CA GLN A 148 -9.99 -17.14 6.49
C GLN A 148 -10.91 -16.03 5.97
N SER A 149 -10.38 -15.11 5.18
CA SER A 149 -11.12 -13.99 4.61
C SER A 149 -12.17 -14.45 3.60
N VAL A 150 -11.79 -15.32 2.65
CA VAL A 150 -12.71 -15.90 1.67
C VAL A 150 -13.76 -16.80 2.34
N ALA A 151 -13.37 -17.58 3.33
CA ALA A 151 -14.31 -18.41 4.10
C ALA A 151 -15.38 -17.54 4.78
N ARG A 152 -14.98 -16.43 5.40
CA ARG A 152 -15.86 -15.56 6.17
C ARG A 152 -16.73 -14.65 5.30
N PHE A 153 -16.15 -13.97 4.31
CA PHE A 153 -16.81 -12.92 3.54
C PHE A 153 -17.21 -13.36 2.13
N GLY A 154 -16.78 -14.54 1.68
CA GLY A 154 -16.84 -14.93 0.28
C GLY A 154 -15.78 -14.23 -0.55
N LEU A 155 -15.80 -14.53 -1.85
CA LEU A 155 -14.99 -13.82 -2.83
C LEU A 155 -15.71 -12.51 -3.19
N SER A 156 -15.03 -11.39 -3.01
CA SER A 156 -15.56 -10.05 -3.33
C SER A 156 -14.48 -9.21 -4.03
N ALA A 157 -14.86 -8.42 -5.00
CA ALA A 157 -13.95 -7.52 -5.71
C ALA A 157 -14.26 -6.05 -5.37
N PRO A 158 -13.40 -5.37 -4.57
CA PRO A 158 -12.17 -5.87 -3.96
C PRO A 158 -12.41 -6.82 -2.77
N GLN A 159 -11.43 -7.68 -2.49
CA GLN A 159 -11.54 -8.65 -1.40
C GLN A 159 -11.56 -7.97 -0.02
N ARG A 160 -12.45 -8.42 0.86
CA ARG A 160 -12.49 -8.08 2.28
C ARG A 160 -11.61 -9.05 3.06
N PHE A 161 -10.81 -8.54 3.99
CA PHE A 161 -9.87 -9.35 4.78
C PHE A 161 -10.24 -9.39 6.27
N VAL A 162 -9.97 -10.50 6.94
CA VAL A 162 -10.20 -10.65 8.40
C VAL A 162 -9.19 -9.86 9.23
N ALA A 163 -7.99 -9.64 8.69
CA ALA A 163 -6.91 -8.83 9.25
C ALA A 163 -6.10 -8.21 8.10
N PRO A 164 -5.32 -7.14 8.35
CA PRO A 164 -4.54 -6.51 7.29
C PRO A 164 -3.50 -7.47 6.71
N LEU A 165 -3.25 -7.37 5.40
CA LEU A 165 -2.11 -8.03 4.76
C LEU A 165 -0.81 -7.25 4.99
N ILE A 166 -0.92 -5.94 5.22
CA ILE A 166 0.21 -5.06 5.48
C ILE A 166 -0.14 -4.15 6.64
N ILE A 167 0.73 -4.09 7.63
CA ILE A 167 0.73 -3.04 8.63
C ILE A 167 1.86 -2.07 8.26
N VAL A 168 1.53 -0.79 8.05
CA VAL A 168 2.53 0.28 8.06
C VAL A 168 2.60 0.83 9.47
N TRP A 169 3.74 0.67 10.10
CA TRP A 169 3.93 1.08 11.48
C TRP A 169 4.79 2.33 11.53
N ASN A 170 4.17 3.47 11.83
CA ASN A 170 4.88 4.69 12.21
C ASN A 170 5.52 4.45 13.57
N PHE A 171 6.76 3.94 13.58
CA PHE A 171 7.40 3.34 14.73
C PHE A 171 7.73 4.34 15.84
N THR A 172 8.11 5.56 15.44
CA THR A 172 8.42 6.68 16.32
C THR A 172 8.07 8.00 15.64
N GLN A 173 7.78 9.02 16.41
CA GLN A 173 7.64 10.40 15.91
C GLN A 173 9.01 11.08 15.73
N GLN A 174 10.06 10.52 16.35
CA GLN A 174 11.40 11.08 16.28
C GLN A 174 11.98 10.98 14.87
N CYS A 175 12.54 12.09 14.38
CA CYS A 175 13.27 12.16 13.12
C CYS A 175 14.42 13.15 13.22
N ASN A 176 15.51 12.87 12.53
CA ASN A 176 16.65 13.79 12.42
C ASN A 176 16.55 14.71 11.19
N LEU A 177 15.45 14.68 10.43
CA LEU A 177 15.18 15.56 9.30
C LEU A 177 13.92 16.41 9.54
N SER A 178 13.80 17.52 8.79
CA SER A 178 12.68 18.45 8.85
C SER A 178 12.03 18.66 7.48
N CYS A 179 11.69 17.55 6.78
CA CYS A 179 11.17 17.57 5.42
C CYS A 179 9.93 18.45 5.28
N ALA A 180 9.86 19.28 4.23
CA ALA A 180 8.73 20.17 3.96
C ALA A 180 7.41 19.40 3.76
N HIS A 181 7.46 18.26 3.07
CA HIS A 181 6.30 17.42 2.72
C HIS A 181 5.97 16.33 3.75
N CYS A 182 6.55 16.36 4.96
CA CYS A 182 6.42 15.28 5.92
C CYS A 182 4.96 15.05 6.33
N TYR A 183 4.42 13.87 5.97
CA TYR A 183 3.05 13.48 6.30
C TYR A 183 2.85 13.25 7.81
N GLN A 184 3.89 12.81 8.51
CA GLN A 184 3.88 12.51 9.94
C GLN A 184 4.02 13.76 10.81
N SER A 185 4.48 14.91 10.26
CA SER A 185 4.91 16.08 11.03
C SER A 185 5.95 15.72 12.10
N ALA A 186 6.86 14.81 11.76
CA ALA A 186 7.86 14.27 12.67
C ALA A 186 8.72 15.38 13.32
N SER A 187 9.14 15.16 14.57
CA SER A 187 9.91 16.07 15.40
C SER A 187 11.29 15.48 15.76
N HIS A 188 12.17 16.30 16.34
CA HIS A 188 13.49 15.80 16.77
C HIS A 188 13.45 14.95 18.04
N GLY A 189 12.33 14.90 18.74
CA GLY A 189 12.14 14.12 19.97
C GLY A 189 11.04 13.07 19.88
N LYS A 190 11.14 12.03 20.72
CA LYS A 190 10.05 11.06 20.92
C LYS A 190 8.84 11.71 21.58
N GLN A 191 7.66 11.21 21.25
CA GLN A 191 6.44 11.58 21.99
C GLN A 191 6.37 10.76 23.30
N PRO A 192 5.85 11.36 24.40
CA PRO A 192 5.81 10.69 25.69
C PRO A 192 4.94 9.43 25.73
N ASP A 193 3.95 9.33 24.88
CA ASP A 193 2.94 8.28 24.82
C ASP A 193 3.24 7.19 23.77
N GLU A 194 4.42 7.21 23.15
CA GLU A 194 4.85 6.15 22.23
C GLU A 194 4.82 4.78 22.91
N LEU A 195 4.55 3.74 22.11
CA LEU A 195 4.53 2.35 22.60
C LEU A 195 5.88 1.98 23.20
N THR A 196 5.85 1.38 24.40
CA THR A 196 7.03 0.81 25.06
C THR A 196 7.51 -0.44 24.32
N LEU A 197 8.76 -0.86 24.52
CA LEU A 197 9.30 -2.09 23.90
C LEU A 197 8.41 -3.30 24.20
N ARG A 198 7.89 -3.46 25.41
CA ARG A 198 7.00 -4.56 25.78
C ARG A 198 5.69 -4.53 24.96
N GLU A 199 5.10 -3.37 24.78
CA GLU A 199 3.88 -3.20 23.97
C GLU A 199 4.16 -3.47 22.50
N ARG A 200 5.31 -3.03 21.99
CA ARG A 200 5.78 -3.27 20.62
C ARG A 200 5.97 -4.77 20.34
N LEU A 201 6.62 -5.50 21.22
CA LEU A 201 6.79 -6.95 21.11
C LEU A 201 5.44 -7.69 21.15
N ASN A 202 4.57 -7.33 22.10
CA ASN A 202 3.21 -7.87 22.18
C ASN A 202 2.40 -7.60 20.89
N LEU A 203 2.56 -6.42 20.29
CA LEU A 203 1.91 -6.09 19.02
C LEU A 203 2.37 -7.00 17.89
N VAL A 204 3.66 -7.33 17.80
CA VAL A 204 4.18 -8.31 16.83
C VAL A 204 3.57 -9.70 17.07
N ASP A 205 3.49 -10.17 18.31
CA ASP A 205 2.87 -11.45 18.64
C ASP A 205 1.41 -11.51 18.20
N ARG A 206 0.67 -10.42 18.40
CA ARG A 206 -0.71 -10.28 17.99
C ARG A 206 -0.89 -10.18 16.47
N ALA A 207 0.08 -9.54 15.77
CA ALA A 207 0.10 -9.51 14.32
C ALA A 207 0.33 -10.92 13.74
N ALA A 208 1.24 -11.69 14.33
CA ALA A 208 1.47 -13.08 13.96
C ALA A 208 0.23 -13.97 14.19
N ALA A 209 -0.43 -13.81 15.35
CA ALA A 209 -1.67 -14.52 15.67
C ALA A 209 -2.83 -14.15 14.73
N ALA A 210 -2.85 -12.93 14.20
CA ALA A 210 -3.81 -12.48 13.18
C ALA A 210 -3.40 -12.84 11.75
N PHE A 211 -2.32 -13.58 11.56
CA PHE A 211 -1.76 -13.98 10.25
C PHE A 211 -1.44 -12.79 9.35
N VAL A 212 -0.91 -11.72 9.94
CA VAL A 212 -0.39 -10.56 9.19
C VAL A 212 0.95 -10.96 8.55
N PRO A 213 1.06 -10.96 7.21
CA PRO A 213 2.28 -11.43 6.56
C PRO A 213 3.40 -10.39 6.49
N MET A 214 3.09 -9.09 6.62
CA MET A 214 4.06 -8.02 6.39
C MET A 214 3.87 -6.85 7.34
N ILE A 215 4.98 -6.34 7.86
CA ILE A 215 5.06 -5.07 8.60
C ILE A 215 6.11 -4.18 7.93
N ALA A 216 5.70 -2.99 7.50
CA ALA A 216 6.57 -1.93 6.98
C ALA A 216 6.81 -0.90 8.09
N PHE A 217 8.04 -0.77 8.54
CA PHE A 217 8.43 0.21 9.55
C PHE A 217 8.71 1.55 8.89
N ALA A 218 8.01 2.58 9.34
CA ALA A 218 8.07 3.96 8.86
C ALA A 218 7.94 4.93 10.04
N GLY A 219 7.47 6.14 9.81
CA GLY A 219 7.19 7.14 10.85
C GLY A 219 8.04 8.39 10.71
N GLY A 220 8.69 8.81 11.78
CA GLY A 220 9.78 9.75 11.73
C GLY A 220 10.98 9.10 11.03
N GLU A 221 12.00 8.72 11.78
CA GLU A 221 13.08 7.88 11.28
C GLU A 221 13.19 6.64 12.18
N PRO A 222 12.68 5.48 11.73
CA PRO A 222 12.60 4.29 12.59
C PRO A 222 13.98 3.80 13.05
N THR A 223 15.03 4.06 12.25
CA THR A 223 16.39 3.63 12.58
C THR A 223 17.03 4.43 13.73
N LEU A 224 16.42 5.50 14.20
CA LEU A 224 16.88 6.22 15.40
C LEU A 224 16.44 5.53 16.68
N ASP A 225 15.38 4.71 16.62
CA ASP A 225 14.84 4.07 17.82
C ASP A 225 15.57 2.74 18.11
N PRO A 226 16.21 2.59 19.30
CA PRO A 226 16.92 1.37 19.66
C PRO A 226 16.01 0.15 19.76
N ASP A 227 14.72 0.34 20.01
CA ASP A 227 13.74 -0.74 20.10
C ASP A 227 13.44 -1.41 18.74
N LEU A 228 13.84 -0.78 17.62
CA LEU A 228 13.58 -1.33 16.30
C LEU A 228 14.22 -2.72 16.12
N LEU A 229 15.46 -2.88 16.52
CA LEU A 229 16.20 -4.12 16.31
C LEU A 229 15.59 -5.34 17.04
N PRO A 230 15.26 -5.28 18.36
CA PRO A 230 14.56 -6.38 19.02
C PRO A 230 13.18 -6.67 18.44
N VAL A 231 12.45 -5.65 17.97
CA VAL A 231 11.15 -5.82 17.32
C VAL A 231 11.27 -6.53 15.96
N LEU A 232 12.28 -6.21 15.16
CA LEU A 232 12.57 -6.89 13.90
C LEU A 232 12.92 -8.38 14.11
N ARG A 233 13.73 -8.69 15.12
CA ARG A 233 14.03 -10.09 15.50
C ARG A 233 12.75 -10.86 15.85
N ARG A 234 11.85 -10.23 16.61
CA ARG A 234 10.55 -10.83 16.96
C ARG A 234 9.69 -11.08 15.72
N CYS A 235 9.68 -10.16 14.76
CA CYS A 235 9.00 -10.36 13.46
C CYS A 235 9.59 -11.57 12.70
N ARG A 236 10.92 -11.70 12.67
CA ARG A 236 11.62 -12.83 12.04
C ARG A 236 11.24 -14.17 12.69
N GLU A 237 11.19 -14.24 14.02
CA GLU A 237 10.78 -15.45 14.76
C GLU A 237 9.39 -15.93 14.35
N HIS A 238 8.48 -15.00 14.09
CA HIS A 238 7.12 -15.30 13.62
C HIS A 238 6.98 -15.50 12.10
N GLY A 239 8.07 -15.30 11.34
CA GLY A 239 8.05 -15.38 9.88
C GLY A 239 7.30 -14.24 9.20
N ILE A 240 7.19 -13.08 9.84
CA ILE A 240 6.62 -11.87 9.27
C ILE A 240 7.68 -11.18 8.40
N HIS A 241 7.32 -10.82 7.17
CA HIS A 241 8.20 -10.02 6.32
C HIS A 241 8.30 -8.59 6.83
N THR A 242 9.53 -8.07 6.92
CA THR A 242 9.77 -6.70 7.39
C THR A 242 10.47 -5.86 6.34
N THR A 243 10.04 -4.61 6.22
CA THR A 243 10.68 -3.58 5.41
C THR A 243 10.92 -2.35 6.25
N ILE A 244 11.98 -1.59 5.93
CA ILE A 244 12.28 -0.32 6.59
C ILE A 244 12.22 0.79 5.56
N ALA A 245 11.28 1.73 5.74
CA ALA A 245 11.27 3.01 5.03
C ALA A 245 12.09 4.02 5.84
N SER A 246 13.20 4.49 5.28
CA SER A 246 14.19 5.31 5.98
C SER A 246 14.65 6.47 5.11
N ASN A 247 15.08 7.54 5.76
CA ASN A 247 15.82 8.62 5.10
C ASN A 247 17.29 8.23 4.76
N GLY A 248 17.75 7.07 5.22
CA GLY A 248 19.06 6.50 4.93
C GLY A 248 20.24 7.15 5.67
N THR A 249 20.05 8.27 6.35
CA THR A 249 21.16 9.07 6.88
C THR A 249 21.95 8.40 8.01
N THR A 250 21.43 7.32 8.58
CA THR A 250 22.04 6.56 9.69
C THR A 250 22.50 5.16 9.30
N LEU A 251 22.31 4.73 8.05
CA LEU A 251 22.55 3.36 7.60
C LEU A 251 24.02 3.16 7.20
N THR A 252 24.89 2.94 8.21
CA THR A 252 26.26 2.47 8.00
C THR A 252 26.27 0.99 7.57
N PRO A 253 27.39 0.43 7.02
CA PRO A 253 27.51 -0.98 6.71
C PRO A 253 27.17 -1.90 7.90
N GLU A 254 27.62 -1.54 9.10
CA GLU A 254 27.40 -2.32 10.34
C GLU A 254 25.91 -2.34 10.71
N ARG A 255 25.22 -1.20 10.55
CA ARG A 255 23.78 -1.11 10.83
C ARG A 255 22.95 -1.87 9.80
N VAL A 256 23.34 -1.81 8.53
CA VAL A 256 22.71 -2.61 7.48
C VAL A 256 22.86 -4.10 7.80
N ALA A 257 24.06 -4.55 8.18
CA ALA A 257 24.31 -5.94 8.57
C ALA A 257 23.45 -6.35 9.80
N ALA A 258 23.37 -5.51 10.83
CA ALA A 258 22.58 -5.80 12.03
C ALA A 258 21.08 -5.92 11.72
N TYR A 259 20.54 -5.07 10.84
CA TYR A 259 19.14 -5.18 10.38
C TYR A 259 18.90 -6.41 9.49
N ALA A 260 19.86 -6.74 8.62
CA ALA A 260 19.80 -7.95 7.79
C ALA A 260 19.80 -9.21 8.67
N GLU A 261 20.67 -9.28 9.69
CA GLU A 261 20.66 -10.35 10.70
C GLU A 261 19.35 -10.42 11.48
N ALA A 262 18.68 -9.28 11.69
CA ALA A 262 17.34 -9.26 12.30
C ALA A 262 16.22 -9.67 11.34
N GLY A 263 16.51 -9.94 10.06
CA GLY A 263 15.58 -10.48 9.07
C GLY A 263 15.08 -9.47 8.04
N VAL A 264 15.59 -8.25 8.02
CA VAL A 264 15.24 -7.24 7.01
C VAL A 264 15.91 -7.58 5.68
N GLN A 265 15.12 -7.72 4.63
CA GLN A 265 15.60 -7.98 3.28
C GLN A 265 15.37 -6.81 2.31
N TYR A 266 14.53 -5.85 2.68
CA TYR A 266 14.20 -4.72 1.83
C TYR A 266 14.21 -3.41 2.60
N PHE A 267 15.00 -2.47 2.07
CA PHE A 267 15.10 -1.09 2.55
C PHE A 267 14.54 -0.16 1.48
N GLU A 268 13.66 0.75 1.87
CA GLU A 268 13.11 1.76 1.00
C GLU A 268 13.67 3.12 1.39
N LEU A 269 14.66 3.62 0.62
CA LEU A 269 15.39 4.83 0.97
C LEU A 269 14.88 6.04 0.21
N SER A 270 14.60 7.08 0.96
CA SER A 270 13.99 8.31 0.46
C SER A 270 14.99 9.22 -0.22
N LEU A 271 14.88 9.39 -1.56
CA LEU A 271 15.71 10.31 -2.34
C LEU A 271 14.85 11.02 -3.40
N ASP A 272 14.61 12.34 -3.22
CA ASP A 272 13.62 13.07 -4.03
C ASP A 272 14.24 13.89 -5.16
N SER A 273 15.57 14.02 -5.25
CA SER A 273 16.25 14.75 -6.30
C SER A 273 17.61 14.13 -6.60
N VAL A 274 18.07 14.26 -7.84
CA VAL A 274 19.44 13.92 -8.22
C VAL A 274 20.40 15.04 -7.84
N ASP A 275 19.90 16.26 -7.65
CA ASP A 275 20.65 17.42 -7.17
C ASP A 275 20.74 17.39 -5.63
N PRO A 276 21.96 17.34 -5.05
CA PRO A 276 22.17 17.32 -3.61
C PRO A 276 21.55 18.50 -2.87
N GLU A 277 21.67 19.72 -3.42
CA GLU A 277 21.16 20.91 -2.75
C GLU A 277 19.64 20.98 -2.77
N ARG A 278 19.02 20.59 -3.89
CA ARG A 278 17.56 20.50 -4.03
C ARG A 278 16.98 19.48 -3.05
N HIS A 279 17.58 18.30 -2.97
CA HIS A 279 17.20 17.28 -2.01
C HIS A 279 17.34 17.74 -0.57
N ASP A 280 18.50 18.30 -0.22
CA ASP A 280 18.80 18.75 1.14
C ASP A 280 17.86 19.87 1.60
N ARG A 281 17.52 20.83 0.73
CA ARG A 281 16.49 21.84 1.01
C ARG A 281 15.12 21.22 1.25
N PHE A 282 14.68 20.28 0.40
CA PHE A 282 13.39 19.62 0.51
C PHE A 282 13.27 18.75 1.76
N ARG A 283 14.39 18.13 2.17
CA ARG A 283 14.49 17.32 3.39
C ARG A 283 14.84 18.12 4.65
N GLY A 284 15.19 19.39 4.52
CA GLY A 284 15.51 20.29 5.61
C GLY A 284 16.80 19.96 6.37
N GLN A 285 17.78 19.30 5.70
CA GLN A 285 19.03 18.89 6.33
C GLN A 285 20.19 18.83 5.32
N ALA A 286 21.19 19.67 5.51
CA ALA A 286 22.40 19.65 4.70
C ALA A 286 23.13 18.30 4.79
N GLY A 287 23.60 17.80 3.64
CA GLY A 287 24.30 16.53 3.51
C GLY A 287 23.42 15.29 3.61
N ALA A 288 22.09 15.42 3.66
CA ALA A 288 21.15 14.28 3.66
C ALA A 288 21.33 13.46 2.38
N TRP A 289 21.39 14.10 1.21
CA TRP A 289 21.59 13.44 -0.08
C TRP A 289 22.81 12.51 -0.08
N ARG A 290 23.96 13.04 0.34
CA ARG A 290 25.21 12.26 0.35
C ARG A 290 25.12 11.03 1.23
N ARG A 291 24.53 11.19 2.43
CA ARG A 291 24.34 10.08 3.38
C ARG A 291 23.37 9.03 2.83
N THR A 292 22.27 9.45 2.22
CA THR A 292 21.28 8.54 1.63
C THR A 292 21.85 7.76 0.44
N VAL A 293 22.58 8.42 -0.46
CA VAL A 293 23.27 7.75 -1.57
C VAL A 293 24.34 6.79 -1.06
N GLN A 294 25.08 7.15 -0.01
CA GLN A 294 26.03 6.23 0.61
C GLN A 294 25.32 5.02 1.23
N ALA A 295 24.17 5.20 1.87
CA ALA A 295 23.38 4.11 2.41
C ALA A 295 22.89 3.14 1.32
N LEU A 296 22.45 3.66 0.16
CA LEU A 296 22.09 2.84 -1.00
C LEU A 296 23.27 1.98 -1.47
N ARG A 297 24.47 2.53 -1.51
CA ARG A 297 25.70 1.79 -1.82
C ARG A 297 26.01 0.74 -0.75
N ASN A 298 25.94 1.09 0.53
CA ASN A 298 26.19 0.16 1.63
C ASN A 298 25.26 -1.07 1.54
N ILE A 299 24.00 -0.88 1.13
CA ILE A 299 23.05 -1.98 0.94
C ILE A 299 23.39 -2.77 -0.33
N ALA A 300 23.72 -2.10 -1.43
CA ALA A 300 24.10 -2.75 -2.69
C ALA A 300 25.37 -3.61 -2.58
N ASP A 301 26.28 -3.22 -1.70
CA ASP A 301 27.55 -3.92 -1.44
C ASP A 301 27.42 -4.99 -0.33
N HIS A 302 26.21 -5.19 0.23
CA HIS A 302 25.99 -6.21 1.27
C HIS A 302 26.20 -7.64 0.70
N PRO A 303 26.90 -8.55 1.42
CA PRO A 303 27.26 -9.88 0.90
C PRO A 303 26.05 -10.80 0.64
N ASP A 304 24.94 -10.64 1.36
CA ASP A 304 23.71 -11.37 1.07
C ASP A 304 22.93 -10.68 -0.07
N PRO A 305 22.77 -11.31 -1.26
CA PRO A 305 22.06 -10.72 -2.39
C PRO A 305 20.55 -10.55 -2.17
N ASN A 306 20.00 -11.12 -1.09
CA ASN A 306 18.60 -10.92 -0.72
C ASN A 306 18.38 -9.59 0.00
N VAL A 307 19.43 -8.97 0.54
CA VAL A 307 19.38 -7.63 1.15
C VAL A 307 19.45 -6.59 0.05
N ARG A 308 18.36 -5.87 -0.16
CA ARG A 308 18.18 -5.00 -1.33
C ARG A 308 17.57 -3.67 -0.95
N ALA A 309 17.82 -2.65 -1.75
CA ALA A 309 17.21 -1.34 -1.60
C ALA A 309 16.29 -0.97 -2.77
N GLY A 310 15.23 -0.23 -2.48
CA GLY A 310 14.49 0.58 -3.43
C GLY A 310 14.79 2.06 -3.21
N LEU A 311 14.91 2.83 -4.30
CA LEU A 311 14.94 4.29 -4.25
C LEU A 311 13.51 4.79 -4.23
N ALA A 312 13.13 5.48 -3.16
CA ALA A 312 11.79 6.04 -2.97
C ALA A 312 11.80 7.54 -3.18
N ALA A 313 10.97 8.03 -4.11
CA ALA A 313 10.84 9.45 -4.41
C ALA A 313 9.37 9.90 -4.28
N CYS A 314 9.15 10.96 -3.51
CA CYS A 314 7.88 11.68 -3.48
C CYS A 314 7.90 12.69 -4.63
N ILE A 315 7.14 12.41 -5.69
CA ILE A 315 7.14 13.27 -6.88
C ILE A 315 6.11 14.38 -6.72
N THR A 316 6.60 15.61 -6.84
CA THR A 316 5.87 16.88 -6.78
C THR A 316 6.21 17.74 -7.99
N GLN A 317 5.63 18.93 -8.09
CA GLN A 317 6.01 19.93 -9.12
C GLN A 317 7.52 20.29 -9.04
N ASP A 318 8.09 20.21 -7.82
CA ASP A 318 9.46 20.65 -7.57
C ASP A 318 10.54 19.69 -8.13
N ASN A 319 10.18 18.43 -8.44
CA ASN A 319 11.12 17.42 -8.93
C ASN A 319 10.54 16.58 -10.09
N PHE A 320 9.43 17.00 -10.67
CA PHE A 320 8.81 16.28 -11.78
C PHE A 320 9.71 16.20 -13.01
N ASP A 321 10.51 17.23 -13.24
CA ASP A 321 11.49 17.33 -14.31
C ASP A 321 12.67 16.32 -14.14
N GLU A 322 12.93 15.84 -12.93
CA GLU A 322 14.04 14.92 -12.62
C GLU A 322 13.63 13.43 -12.64
N VAL A 323 12.39 13.09 -12.98
CA VAL A 323 11.89 11.70 -12.89
C VAL A 323 12.79 10.72 -13.67
N GLU A 324 13.21 11.06 -14.89
CA GLU A 324 14.07 10.19 -15.70
C GLU A 324 15.49 10.05 -15.10
N ASP A 325 16.00 11.12 -14.52
CA ASP A 325 17.32 11.13 -13.88
C ASP A 325 17.29 10.35 -12.57
N LEU A 326 16.21 10.44 -11.79
CA LEU A 326 16.00 9.64 -10.59
C LEU A 326 15.89 8.14 -10.91
N ILE A 327 15.20 7.77 -12.00
CA ILE A 327 15.13 6.38 -12.46
C ILE A 327 16.54 5.87 -12.85
N ARG A 328 17.31 6.66 -13.61
CA ARG A 328 18.70 6.32 -13.98
C ARG A 328 19.57 6.16 -12.73
N LEU A 329 19.50 7.11 -11.80
CA LEU A 329 20.25 7.06 -10.55
C LEU A 329 19.91 5.79 -9.74
N ALA A 330 18.62 5.38 -9.68
CA ALA A 330 18.23 4.15 -9.02
C ALA A 330 18.86 2.90 -9.68
N ILE A 331 18.93 2.87 -11.01
CA ILE A 331 19.58 1.77 -11.76
C ILE A 331 21.09 1.76 -11.50
N ASP A 332 21.75 2.93 -11.57
CA ASP A 332 23.20 3.09 -11.37
C ASP A 332 23.63 2.69 -9.94
N LEU A 333 22.77 2.97 -8.95
CA LEU A 333 22.96 2.57 -7.55
C LEU A 333 22.53 1.12 -7.28
N LYS A 334 22.22 0.33 -8.32
CA LYS A 334 21.79 -1.08 -8.22
C LYS A 334 20.57 -1.30 -7.33
N CYS A 335 19.68 -0.33 -7.26
CA CYS A 335 18.41 -0.49 -6.57
C CYS A 335 17.58 -1.58 -7.24
N CYS A 336 16.90 -2.41 -6.46
CA CYS A 336 16.02 -3.43 -7.00
C CYS A 336 14.65 -2.88 -7.45
N ALA A 337 14.29 -1.68 -6.99
CA ALA A 337 13.04 -1.01 -7.35
C ALA A 337 13.17 0.51 -7.34
N PHE A 338 12.41 1.17 -8.23
CA PHE A 338 12.06 2.58 -8.14
C PHE A 338 10.66 2.69 -7.54
N CYS A 339 10.54 3.40 -6.42
CA CYS A 339 9.33 3.51 -5.62
C CYS A 339 8.76 4.93 -5.72
N HIS A 340 7.69 5.10 -6.50
CA HIS A 340 6.98 6.36 -6.58
C HIS A 340 6.05 6.53 -5.39
N PHE A 341 6.32 7.54 -4.57
CA PHE A 341 5.40 8.01 -3.53
C PHE A 341 4.51 9.13 -4.07
N ASN A 342 3.23 8.91 -3.95
CA ASN A 342 2.22 9.86 -4.35
C ASN A 342 2.11 10.96 -3.29
N PHE A 343 2.43 12.21 -3.66
CA PHE A 343 2.28 13.33 -2.72
C PHE A 343 0.80 13.49 -2.32
N ILE A 344 0.55 13.67 -1.04
CA ILE A 344 -0.77 13.97 -0.46
C ILE A 344 -0.57 15.10 0.56
N PRO A 345 -1.31 16.21 0.45
CA PRO A 345 -1.12 17.39 1.29
C PRO A 345 -1.67 17.19 2.70
N VAL A 346 -0.88 16.50 3.54
CA VAL A 346 -1.15 16.24 4.96
C VAL A 346 0.09 16.51 5.80
N GLY A 347 -0.06 16.60 7.12
CA GLY A 347 1.05 16.93 8.00
C GLY A 347 1.65 18.30 7.67
N ARG A 348 2.98 18.41 7.62
CA ARG A 348 3.66 19.65 7.17
C ARG A 348 3.38 19.98 5.71
N GLY A 349 3.11 18.97 4.89
CA GLY A 349 2.75 19.17 3.48
C GLY A 349 1.34 19.74 3.24
N ARG A 350 0.53 20.00 4.28
CA ARG A 350 -0.87 20.47 4.14
C ARG A 350 -0.99 21.76 3.33
N GLY A 351 -0.09 22.69 3.49
CA GLY A 351 -0.05 23.96 2.73
C GLY A 351 0.59 23.86 1.34
N MET A 352 1.00 22.66 0.91
CA MET A 352 1.77 22.45 -0.33
C MET A 352 0.89 21.93 -1.49
N THR A 353 -0.39 22.25 -1.54
CA THR A 353 -1.31 21.77 -2.60
C THR A 353 -0.86 22.18 -4.00
N ARG A 354 -0.24 23.38 -4.13
CA ARG A 354 0.33 23.88 -5.40
C ARG A 354 1.53 23.06 -5.89
N HIS A 355 2.17 22.30 -5.00
CA HIS A 355 3.29 21.42 -5.35
C HIS A 355 2.81 20.03 -5.76
N ASP A 356 1.52 19.69 -5.61
CA ASP A 356 0.99 18.42 -6.09
C ASP A 356 0.94 18.39 -7.63
N LEU A 357 1.12 17.23 -8.21
CA LEU A 357 1.06 17.04 -9.65
C LEU A 357 -0.36 17.28 -10.18
N THR A 358 -0.47 17.96 -11.30
CA THR A 358 -1.73 18.01 -12.03
C THR A 358 -2.19 16.60 -12.44
N PRO A 359 -3.48 16.35 -12.70
CA PRO A 359 -3.95 15.07 -13.20
C PRO A 359 -3.25 14.60 -14.47
N ARG A 360 -2.87 15.53 -15.38
CA ARG A 360 -2.13 15.22 -16.62
C ARG A 360 -0.69 14.80 -16.34
N GLN A 361 0.03 15.53 -15.50
CA GLN A 361 1.39 15.17 -15.11
C GLN A 361 1.43 13.82 -14.40
N ARG A 362 0.46 13.57 -13.50
CA ARG A 362 0.34 12.28 -12.81
C ARG A 362 0.04 11.14 -13.79
N ASP A 363 -0.85 11.32 -14.76
CA ASP A 363 -1.13 10.30 -15.77
C ASP A 363 0.10 10.02 -16.64
N TRP A 364 0.84 11.06 -17.03
CA TRP A 364 2.12 10.92 -17.74
C TRP A 364 3.13 10.11 -16.91
N LEU A 365 3.34 10.49 -15.65
CA LEU A 365 4.26 9.80 -14.73
C LEU A 365 3.88 8.31 -14.60
N LEU A 366 2.62 8.01 -14.36
CA LEU A 366 2.17 6.64 -14.19
C LEU A 366 2.32 5.80 -15.47
N ARG A 367 2.13 6.39 -16.66
CA ARG A 367 2.45 5.73 -17.93
C ARG A 367 3.93 5.46 -18.06
N ARG A 368 4.77 6.42 -17.73
CA ARG A 368 6.22 6.25 -17.75
C ARG A 368 6.68 5.14 -16.80
N LEU A 369 6.12 5.08 -15.60
CA LEU A 369 6.34 4.00 -14.64
C LEU A 369 5.84 2.64 -15.17
N ASN A 370 4.73 2.61 -15.90
CA ASN A 370 4.25 1.40 -16.56
C ASN A 370 5.28 0.93 -17.61
N ASP A 371 5.77 1.82 -18.47
CA ASP A 371 6.77 1.47 -19.48
C ASP A 371 8.05 0.93 -18.84
N LEU A 372 8.48 1.53 -17.72
CA LEU A 372 9.61 1.04 -16.94
C LEU A 372 9.34 -0.37 -16.37
N ALA A 373 8.15 -0.61 -15.82
CA ALA A 373 7.76 -1.94 -15.32
C ALA A 373 7.75 -3.00 -16.45
N GLN A 374 7.25 -2.63 -17.64
CA GLN A 374 7.24 -3.53 -18.80
C GLN A 374 8.66 -3.81 -19.31
N SER A 375 9.61 -2.86 -19.19
CA SER A 375 11.00 -3.05 -19.60
C SER A 375 11.76 -4.05 -18.71
N ARG A 376 11.31 -4.28 -17.49
CA ARG A 376 11.94 -5.17 -16.49
C ARG A 376 13.38 -4.80 -16.13
N GLN A 377 13.82 -3.59 -16.42
CA GLN A 377 15.15 -3.10 -16.07
C GLN A 377 15.31 -2.95 -14.56
N ILE A 378 14.25 -2.50 -13.90
CA ILE A 378 14.17 -2.31 -12.45
C ILE A 378 12.73 -2.59 -11.99
N GLY A 379 12.54 -3.04 -10.76
CA GLY A 379 11.21 -3.15 -10.18
C GLY A 379 10.52 -1.79 -10.06
N VAL A 380 9.20 -1.75 -10.15
CA VAL A 380 8.42 -0.53 -9.98
C VAL A 380 7.37 -0.72 -8.91
N LEU A 381 7.37 0.19 -7.94
CA LEU A 381 6.33 0.35 -6.93
C LEU A 381 5.69 1.72 -7.09
N SER A 382 4.40 1.82 -6.83
CA SER A 382 3.71 3.10 -6.76
C SER A 382 2.65 3.09 -5.68
N THR A 383 2.65 4.08 -4.82
CA THR A 383 1.60 4.28 -3.81
C THR A 383 0.33 4.90 -4.40
N SER A 384 0.35 5.29 -5.68
CA SER A 384 -0.83 5.78 -6.39
C SER A 384 -1.73 4.62 -6.82
N PRO A 385 -2.98 4.52 -6.33
CA PRO A 385 -3.92 3.49 -6.78
C PRO A 385 -4.22 3.52 -8.28
N GLN A 386 -4.08 4.69 -8.90
CA GLN A 386 -4.27 4.90 -10.34
C GLN A 386 -3.27 4.11 -11.19
N PHE A 387 -2.12 3.72 -10.62
CA PHE A 387 -1.13 2.89 -11.30
C PHE A 387 -1.72 1.54 -11.75
N GLY A 388 -2.60 0.93 -10.94
CA GLY A 388 -3.33 -0.28 -11.32
C GLY A 388 -4.18 -0.07 -12.59
N ARG A 389 -4.91 1.05 -12.67
CA ARG A 389 -5.64 1.46 -13.89
C ARG A 389 -4.70 1.64 -15.09
N THR A 390 -3.59 2.34 -14.87
CA THR A 390 -2.63 2.64 -15.93
C THR A 390 -2.02 1.36 -16.51
N CYS A 391 -1.61 0.42 -15.66
CA CYS A 391 -1.12 -0.87 -16.12
C CYS A 391 -2.15 -1.62 -16.96
N LEU A 392 -3.43 -1.63 -16.55
CA LEU A 392 -4.47 -2.30 -17.31
C LEU A 392 -4.78 -1.59 -18.65
N ALA A 393 -4.72 -0.27 -18.67
CA ALA A 393 -5.04 0.51 -19.87
C ALA A 393 -3.93 0.49 -20.92
N TYR A 394 -2.67 0.35 -20.51
CA TYR A 394 -1.51 0.54 -21.38
C TYR A 394 -0.54 -0.64 -21.45
N ALA A 395 -0.62 -1.62 -20.54
CA ALA A 395 0.23 -2.80 -20.61
C ALA A 395 -0.21 -3.76 -21.73
N PRO A 396 0.74 -4.51 -22.35
CA PRO A 396 0.42 -5.65 -23.20
C PRO A 396 -0.38 -6.70 -22.44
N ILE A 397 -1.07 -7.59 -23.18
CA ILE A 397 -1.93 -8.61 -22.56
C ILE A 397 -1.17 -9.53 -21.58
N ASP A 398 0.11 -9.79 -21.82
CA ASP A 398 1.00 -10.58 -20.92
C ASP A 398 1.87 -9.69 -20.05
N GLY A 399 1.57 -8.38 -20.02
CA GLY A 399 2.36 -7.38 -19.33
C GLY A 399 2.24 -7.42 -17.82
N MET A 400 3.06 -6.59 -17.19
CA MET A 400 3.02 -6.39 -15.74
C MET A 400 1.77 -5.60 -15.35
N VAL A 401 1.10 -6.03 -14.30
CA VAL A 401 -0.01 -5.32 -13.66
C VAL A 401 0.33 -5.02 -12.21
N ALA A 402 -0.05 -3.85 -11.74
CA ALA A 402 0.20 -3.45 -10.37
C ALA A 402 -0.91 -3.94 -9.44
N ALA A 403 -0.52 -4.52 -8.32
CA ALA A 403 -1.39 -4.87 -7.21
C ALA A 403 -1.09 -3.95 -6.02
N SER A 404 -1.39 -2.65 -6.16
CA SER A 404 -1.20 -1.63 -5.10
C SER A 404 0.21 -1.72 -4.46
N HIS A 405 0.31 -1.61 -3.13
CA HIS A 405 1.56 -1.71 -2.37
C HIS A 405 2.32 -3.05 -2.48
N LEU A 406 1.78 -4.04 -3.19
CA LEU A 406 2.43 -5.34 -3.41
C LEU A 406 3.35 -5.36 -4.64
N GLY A 407 3.46 -4.25 -5.37
CA GLY A 407 4.27 -4.14 -6.57
C GLY A 407 3.57 -4.58 -7.86
N ALA A 408 4.33 -4.62 -8.95
CA ALA A 408 3.87 -5.06 -10.26
C ALA A 408 4.31 -6.51 -10.52
N ALA A 409 3.41 -7.31 -11.06
CA ALA A 409 3.67 -8.70 -11.43
C ALA A 409 3.04 -9.02 -12.79
N GLY A 410 3.61 -9.99 -13.52
CA GLY A 410 3.14 -10.39 -14.85
C GLY A 410 2.31 -11.67 -14.83
N GLY A 411 1.52 -11.84 -15.91
CA GLY A 411 0.75 -13.03 -16.17
C GLY A 411 -0.67 -13.03 -15.61
N GLU A 412 -1.43 -14.03 -16.00
CA GLU A 412 -2.86 -14.16 -15.73
C GLU A 412 -3.22 -14.16 -14.24
N LYS A 413 -2.44 -14.88 -13.42
CA LYS A 413 -2.63 -14.92 -11.96
C LYS A 413 -2.42 -13.56 -11.30
N ALA A 414 -1.50 -12.75 -11.82
CA ALA A 414 -1.28 -11.40 -11.31
C ALA A 414 -2.49 -10.48 -11.57
N ARG A 415 -3.20 -10.66 -12.66
CA ARG A 415 -4.45 -9.93 -12.95
C ARG A 415 -5.56 -10.27 -11.97
N VAL A 416 -5.73 -11.57 -11.68
CA VAL A 416 -6.69 -12.02 -10.66
C VAL A 416 -6.34 -11.37 -9.32
N VAL A 417 -5.08 -11.42 -8.90
CA VAL A 417 -4.65 -10.76 -7.66
C VAL A 417 -4.92 -9.25 -7.71
N ALA A 418 -4.61 -8.58 -8.83
CA ALA A 418 -4.86 -7.15 -8.99
C ALA A 418 -6.36 -6.80 -8.91
N LYS A 419 -7.26 -7.64 -9.41
CA LYS A 419 -8.72 -7.47 -9.31
C LYS A 419 -9.20 -7.49 -7.85
N TYR A 420 -8.68 -8.42 -7.05
CA TYR A 420 -9.14 -8.65 -5.67
C TYR A 420 -8.37 -7.85 -4.63
N VAL A 421 -7.06 -7.65 -4.83
CA VAL A 421 -6.18 -6.98 -3.86
C VAL A 421 -5.79 -5.57 -4.32
N GLY A 422 -5.87 -5.28 -5.61
CA GLY A 422 -5.44 -4.02 -6.22
C GLY A 422 -6.18 -2.78 -5.77
N GLY A 423 -5.70 -1.63 -6.24
CA GLY A 423 -6.23 -0.31 -5.93
C GLY A 423 -5.92 0.16 -4.52
N CYS A 424 -6.65 1.18 -4.05
CA CYS A 424 -6.46 1.71 -2.70
C CYS A 424 -6.71 0.64 -1.64
N GLY A 425 -5.69 0.36 -0.84
CA GLY A 425 -5.71 -0.64 0.22
C GLY A 425 -6.10 -0.11 1.60
N ALA A 426 -6.25 1.22 1.75
CA ALA A 426 -6.53 1.88 3.02
C ALA A 426 -7.71 1.23 3.75
N GLY A 427 -7.48 0.82 5.00
CA GLY A 427 -8.49 0.19 5.87
C GLY A 427 -9.07 -1.12 5.35
N ARG A 428 -8.62 -1.66 4.21
CA ARG A 428 -9.14 -2.86 3.55
C ARG A 428 -8.16 -4.04 3.53
N CYS A 429 -6.97 -3.83 3.01
CA CYS A 429 -5.87 -4.82 3.05
C CYS A 429 -4.64 -4.27 3.75
N TYR A 430 -4.64 -3.02 4.11
CA TYR A 430 -3.59 -2.40 4.89
C TYR A 430 -4.17 -1.44 5.95
N MET A 431 -3.46 -1.26 7.05
CA MET A 431 -3.73 -0.26 8.08
C MET A 431 -2.43 0.37 8.56
N CYS A 432 -2.53 1.56 9.13
CA CYS A 432 -1.43 2.20 9.82
C CYS A 432 -1.57 2.04 11.34
N ILE A 433 -0.43 1.94 12.01
CA ILE A 433 -0.31 2.05 13.47
C ILE A 433 0.60 3.23 13.76
N GLU A 434 0.09 4.19 14.52
CA GLU A 434 0.83 5.39 14.92
C GLU A 434 1.76 5.08 16.12
N PRO A 435 2.75 5.95 16.43
CA PRO A 435 3.72 5.70 17.50
C PRO A 435 3.07 5.44 18.86
N ASN A 436 1.94 6.09 19.16
CA ASN A 436 1.16 5.92 20.39
C ASN A 436 0.21 4.70 20.37
N GLY A 437 0.22 3.92 19.29
CA GLY A 437 -0.62 2.74 19.12
C GLY A 437 -2.00 3.00 18.52
N ASP A 438 -2.32 4.22 18.13
CA ASP A 438 -3.54 4.52 17.40
C ASP A 438 -3.55 3.86 16.03
N CYS A 439 -4.72 3.38 15.63
CA CYS A 439 -4.92 2.72 14.35
C CYS A 439 -5.68 3.62 13.40
N THR A 440 -5.13 3.80 12.19
CA THR A 440 -5.75 4.62 11.14
C THR A 440 -5.83 3.83 9.83
N PRO A 441 -6.74 4.18 8.91
CA PRO A 441 -6.88 3.49 7.63
C PRO A 441 -5.62 3.61 6.75
N CYS A 442 -4.90 4.73 6.87
CA CYS A 442 -3.76 5.07 6.03
C CYS A 442 -2.84 6.05 6.75
N VAL A 443 -1.53 5.96 6.53
CA VAL A 443 -0.53 6.91 7.06
C VAL A 443 -0.84 8.37 6.72
N TYR A 444 -1.53 8.59 5.61
CA TYR A 444 -1.98 9.92 5.17
C TYR A 444 -3.37 10.30 5.71
N MET A 445 -3.91 9.54 6.66
CA MET A 445 -5.19 9.82 7.31
C MET A 445 -5.06 9.74 8.85
N PRO A 446 -4.07 10.44 9.45
CA PRO A 446 -3.75 10.30 10.87
C PRO A 446 -4.91 10.75 11.79
N HIS A 447 -5.78 11.63 11.32
CA HIS A 447 -6.95 12.10 12.05
C HIS A 447 -8.16 11.12 12.01
N ARG A 448 -8.09 10.06 11.21
CA ARG A 448 -9.15 9.04 11.11
C ARG A 448 -8.87 7.85 12.03
N VAL A 449 -8.60 8.13 13.30
CA VAL A 449 -8.36 7.10 14.31
C VAL A 449 -9.64 6.28 14.54
N PHE A 450 -9.51 4.94 14.48
CA PHE A 450 -10.60 4.00 14.72
C PHE A 450 -10.41 3.09 15.93
N GLY A 451 -9.38 3.32 16.68
CA GLY A 451 -9.08 2.65 17.95
C GLY A 451 -7.58 2.56 18.22
N ASN A 452 -7.19 1.94 19.33
CA ASN A 452 -5.81 1.84 19.79
C ASN A 452 -5.43 0.38 20.08
N VAL A 453 -4.22 -0.02 19.72
CA VAL A 453 -3.71 -1.40 19.92
C VAL A 453 -3.62 -1.79 21.40
N ARG A 454 -3.58 -0.86 22.34
CA ARG A 454 -3.61 -1.14 23.78
C ARG A 454 -4.95 -1.70 24.25
N GLN A 455 -6.05 -1.38 23.53
CA GLN A 455 -7.42 -1.62 24.01
C GLN A 455 -8.10 -2.83 23.37
N ARG A 456 -7.77 -3.15 22.10
CA ARG A 456 -8.48 -4.15 21.31
C ARG A 456 -7.53 -5.01 20.47
N SER A 457 -7.95 -6.21 20.10
CA SER A 457 -7.17 -7.07 19.19
C SER A 457 -7.09 -6.47 17.78
N LEU A 458 -6.04 -6.79 17.03
CA LEU A 458 -5.85 -6.29 15.65
C LEU A 458 -7.02 -6.65 14.73
N GLY A 459 -7.55 -7.86 14.84
CA GLY A 459 -8.67 -8.29 14.02
C GLY A 459 -9.97 -7.54 14.36
N GLU A 460 -10.22 -7.24 15.64
CA GLU A 460 -11.37 -6.43 16.07
C GLU A 460 -11.23 -4.98 15.61
N LEU A 461 -10.05 -4.37 15.78
CA LEU A 461 -9.77 -3.03 15.30
C LEU A 461 -9.99 -2.94 13.79
N PHE A 462 -9.41 -3.86 13.03
CA PHE A 462 -9.47 -3.83 11.58
C PHE A 462 -10.89 -4.00 11.05
N ARG A 463 -11.65 -4.99 11.54
CA ARG A 463 -13.03 -5.23 11.11
C ARG A 463 -14.05 -4.27 11.71
N GLY A 464 -13.79 -3.75 12.91
CA GLY A 464 -14.62 -2.77 13.59
C GLY A 464 -14.32 -1.32 13.20
N ASN A 465 -13.55 -1.10 12.16
CA ASN A 465 -13.26 0.21 11.60
C ASN A 465 -14.56 0.85 11.09
N PRO A 466 -14.97 2.04 11.56
CA PRO A 466 -16.21 2.70 11.13
C PRO A 466 -16.21 3.08 9.65
N TYR A 467 -15.03 3.13 9.02
CA TYR A 467 -14.87 3.39 7.59
C TYR A 467 -14.87 2.10 6.75
N TRP A 468 -15.02 0.93 7.38
CA TRP A 468 -14.88 -0.37 6.73
C TRP A 468 -15.72 -0.53 5.47
N ASP A 469 -17.03 -0.27 5.58
CA ASP A 469 -17.94 -0.41 4.45
C ASP A 469 -17.60 0.57 3.34
N LEU A 470 -17.31 1.83 3.69
CA LEU A 470 -16.89 2.84 2.73
C LEU A 470 -15.60 2.43 2.01
N LEU A 471 -14.59 1.95 2.74
CA LEU A 471 -13.29 1.64 2.16
C LEU A 471 -13.29 0.32 1.36
N CYS A 472 -14.12 -0.65 1.74
CA CYS A 472 -14.27 -1.92 1.04
C CYS A 472 -15.23 -1.87 -0.15
N ASP A 473 -16.28 -1.04 -0.08
CA ASP A 473 -17.30 -0.94 -1.12
C ASP A 473 -16.94 0.16 -2.13
N ARG A 474 -16.65 -0.24 -3.37
CA ARG A 474 -16.28 0.70 -4.45
C ARG A 474 -17.48 1.49 -4.99
N ASP A 475 -18.69 1.02 -4.74
CA ASP A 475 -19.91 1.70 -5.16
C ASP A 475 -20.28 2.87 -4.23
N ARG A 476 -19.69 2.89 -3.03
CA ARG A 476 -19.81 4.00 -2.07
C ARG A 476 -18.81 5.12 -2.33
N ARG A 477 -18.50 5.40 -3.58
CA ARG A 477 -17.65 6.52 -3.99
C ARG A 477 -18.50 7.58 -4.66
N ASP A 478 -18.03 8.81 -4.64
CA ASP A 478 -18.67 9.88 -5.38
C ASP A 478 -18.04 10.07 -6.76
N GLY A 479 -18.79 10.75 -7.61
CA GLY A 479 -18.35 11.20 -8.93
C GLY A 479 -17.89 10.07 -9.83
N HIS A 480 -16.87 10.33 -10.63
CA HIS A 480 -16.38 9.36 -11.61
C HIS A 480 -15.85 8.08 -10.95
N CYS A 481 -15.30 8.15 -9.73
CA CYS A 481 -14.76 6.96 -9.05
C CYS A 481 -15.81 5.87 -8.82
N GLN A 482 -17.11 6.22 -8.66
CA GLN A 482 -18.21 5.29 -8.48
C GLN A 482 -18.52 4.50 -9.76
N VAL A 483 -18.55 5.19 -10.91
CA VAL A 483 -18.98 4.62 -12.21
C VAL A 483 -17.81 4.14 -13.08
N CYS A 484 -16.57 4.29 -12.59
CA CYS A 484 -15.37 3.95 -13.32
C CYS A 484 -15.27 2.44 -13.57
N SER A 485 -15.03 2.01 -14.83
CA SER A 485 -14.80 0.60 -15.17
C SER A 485 -13.55 0.00 -14.49
N PHE A 486 -12.59 0.84 -14.07
CA PHE A 486 -11.39 0.42 -13.36
C PHE A 486 -11.53 0.48 -11.82
N LYS A 487 -12.74 0.70 -11.29
CA LYS A 487 -12.92 0.91 -9.84
C LYS A 487 -12.35 -0.21 -8.97
N ASN A 488 -12.42 -1.47 -9.40
CA ASN A 488 -11.90 -2.61 -8.65
C ASN A 488 -10.36 -2.66 -8.63
N TYR A 489 -9.71 -2.13 -9.65
CA TYR A 489 -8.25 -2.10 -9.79
C TYR A 489 -7.60 -0.81 -9.27
N CYS A 490 -8.37 0.27 -9.14
CA CYS A 490 -7.93 1.59 -8.72
C CYS A 490 -8.68 2.07 -7.48
N GLY A 491 -9.97 2.38 -7.63
CA GLY A 491 -10.86 2.90 -6.58
C GLY A 491 -10.52 4.31 -6.10
N GLY A 492 -9.60 5.03 -6.77
CA GLY A 492 -9.11 6.35 -6.40
C GLY A 492 -8.32 6.36 -5.07
N CYS A 493 -7.48 7.36 -4.85
CA CYS A 493 -6.77 7.53 -3.59
C CYS A 493 -7.73 8.13 -2.53
N ARG A 494 -8.05 7.32 -1.51
CA ARG A 494 -8.98 7.75 -0.46
C ARG A 494 -8.38 8.81 0.45
N ALA A 495 -7.08 8.70 0.70
CA ALA A 495 -6.38 9.71 1.48
C ALA A 495 -6.28 11.05 0.74
N ARG A 496 -6.12 11.05 -0.60
CA ARG A 496 -6.17 12.31 -1.36
C ARG A 496 -7.57 12.92 -1.35
N ALA A 497 -8.62 12.12 -1.57
CA ALA A 497 -9.98 12.61 -1.45
C ALA A 497 -10.25 13.22 -0.06
N ASP A 498 -9.81 12.54 1.00
CA ASP A 498 -9.92 13.01 2.37
C ASP A 498 -9.12 14.29 2.62
N ALA A 499 -7.89 14.39 2.13
CA ALA A 499 -7.04 15.56 2.30
C ALA A 499 -7.62 16.82 1.62
N TYR A 500 -8.22 16.66 0.44
CA TYR A 500 -8.76 17.78 -0.33
C TYR A 500 -10.21 18.15 0.02
N TYR A 501 -11.03 17.15 0.40
CA TYR A 501 -12.47 17.39 0.64
C TYR A 501 -12.90 17.17 2.09
N GLY A 502 -12.02 16.62 2.94
CA GLY A 502 -12.40 16.15 4.27
C GLY A 502 -13.31 14.91 4.23
N ASP A 503 -13.41 14.25 3.06
CA ASP A 503 -14.28 13.10 2.84
C ASP A 503 -13.59 12.02 2.02
N PRO A 504 -13.32 10.83 2.60
CA PRO A 504 -12.71 9.73 1.88
C PRO A 504 -13.65 9.07 0.84
N ALA A 505 -14.94 9.41 0.79
CA ALA A 505 -15.84 8.98 -0.28
C ALA A 505 -15.68 9.78 -1.56
N GLY A 506 -15.19 11.02 -1.48
CA GLY A 506 -15.03 11.94 -2.59
C GLY A 506 -14.28 11.33 -3.79
N ALA A 507 -14.50 11.87 -4.98
CA ALA A 507 -13.74 11.49 -6.16
C ALA A 507 -12.25 11.85 -5.97
N ASP A 508 -11.33 11.02 -6.47
CA ASP A 508 -9.89 11.32 -6.38
C ASP A 508 -9.56 12.52 -7.30
N PRO A 509 -9.22 13.70 -6.75
CA PRO A 509 -8.99 14.89 -7.57
C PRO A 509 -7.75 14.80 -8.45
N GLY A 510 -6.78 13.95 -8.10
CA GLY A 510 -5.58 13.74 -8.90
C GLY A 510 -5.79 12.80 -10.10
N CYS A 511 -7.01 12.35 -10.39
CA CYS A 511 -7.31 11.49 -11.52
C CYS A 511 -7.63 12.32 -12.77
N LEU A 512 -7.08 11.94 -13.93
CA LEU A 512 -7.36 12.57 -15.21
C LEU A 512 -8.86 12.66 -15.54
N PHE A 513 -9.65 11.70 -15.06
CA PHE A 513 -11.11 11.71 -15.24
C PHE A 513 -11.86 12.73 -14.36
N ASN A 514 -11.16 13.34 -13.41
CA ASN A 514 -11.68 14.35 -12.50
C ASN A 514 -10.94 15.69 -12.67
N GLU A 515 -10.36 15.95 -13.84
CA GLU A 515 -9.51 17.13 -14.10
C GLU A 515 -10.26 18.45 -13.84
N ASP A 516 -11.54 18.53 -14.21
CA ASP A 516 -12.37 19.72 -13.96
C ASP A 516 -12.48 20.05 -12.45
N MET A 517 -12.41 19.04 -11.58
CA MET A 517 -12.43 19.25 -10.12
C MET A 517 -11.09 19.77 -9.59
N TRP A 518 -9.99 19.36 -10.23
CA TRP A 518 -8.64 19.80 -9.87
C TRP A 518 -8.47 21.30 -10.04
N ASP A 519 -8.88 21.84 -11.18
CA ASP A 519 -8.75 23.28 -11.47
C ASP A 519 -9.54 24.14 -10.46
N GLN A 520 -10.71 23.67 -10.03
CA GLN A 520 -11.51 24.34 -9.00
C GLN A 520 -10.83 24.33 -7.63
N LEU A 521 -10.20 23.21 -7.25
CA LEU A 521 -9.51 23.08 -5.97
C LEU A 521 -8.27 23.97 -5.89
N VAL A 522 -7.46 24.00 -6.94
CA VAL A 522 -6.26 24.85 -7.00
C VAL A 522 -6.63 26.34 -7.00
N ALA A 523 -7.72 26.70 -7.66
CA ALA A 523 -8.23 28.09 -7.64
C ALA A 523 -8.72 28.49 -6.24
N ALA A 524 -9.38 27.60 -5.51
CA ALA A 524 -9.85 27.87 -4.15
C ALA A 524 -8.68 28.06 -3.16
N ASP A 525 -7.65 27.22 -3.23
CA ASP A 525 -6.45 27.35 -2.40
C ASP A 525 -5.68 28.65 -2.68
N ALA A 526 -5.68 29.12 -3.94
CA ALA A 526 -5.04 30.37 -4.31
C ALA A 526 -5.71 31.60 -3.65
N GLN A 527 -7.00 31.48 -3.32
CA GLN A 527 -7.75 32.55 -2.65
C GLN A 527 -7.55 32.56 -1.13
N VAL A 528 -7.25 31.38 -0.53
CA VAL A 528 -7.02 31.24 0.92
C VAL A 528 -5.59 31.65 1.32
N ALA A 529 -4.62 31.49 0.44
CA ALA A 529 -3.23 31.90 0.64
C ALA A 529 -3.02 33.38 0.29
N SER A 530 -3.73 34.29 0.94
CA SER A 530 -3.44 35.74 0.86
C SER A 530 -2.14 36.04 1.64
N PRO A 531 -1.32 37.03 1.20
CA PRO A 531 0.01 37.30 1.76
C PRO A 531 0.06 37.72 3.23
N ALA A 532 -1.09 37.87 3.90
CA ALA A 532 -1.16 38.32 5.29
C ALA A 532 -0.80 37.23 6.32
N ASP A 533 -0.90 35.93 5.97
CA ASP A 533 -0.69 34.82 6.91
C ASP A 533 0.74 34.27 6.92
N VAL A 534 1.60 34.70 5.99
CA VAL A 534 3.00 34.24 5.89
C VAL A 534 3.97 35.13 6.69
N ALA A 535 3.51 36.27 7.18
CA ALA A 535 4.35 37.22 7.93
C ALA A 535 4.25 37.11 9.46
N ALA A 536 3.50 36.17 10.00
CA ALA A 536 3.24 36.01 11.44
C ALA A 536 3.56 34.60 11.99
N GLY A 537 4.58 33.92 11.40
CA GLY A 537 5.02 32.61 11.92
C GLY A 537 6.54 32.48 11.88
#